data_5eedd796f5c7cc21f64899ab06b73ef2
#
_entry.id   5eedd796f5c7cc21f64899ab06b73ef2
#
_cell.length_a   1.000
_cell.length_b   1.000
_cell.length_c   1.000
_cell.angle_alpha   90.00
_cell.angle_beta   90.00
_cell.angle_gamma   90.00
#
_symmetry.space_group_name_H-M   'P 1'
#
loop_
_entity.id
_entity.type
_entity.pdbx_description
1 polymer ?
#
loop_
_entity_poly.entity_id
_entity_poly.type
_entity_poly.pdbx_seq_one_letter_code
_entity_poly.pdbx_strand_id
1 'polypeptide(L)'
;MNSITKSYGSKFALNDVSLEIGPGKIVGLLGSNGSGKSTLMKMVTGLLQPTRGTLTVTGLPVGLKSKALVSFMPDRPLTESWMKVRDAITFFQEFYDDFDIVKAREMLQFMKLNESDRVSVLSKGMSERLQLTLALSRDARLYLLDEPIGGVDPVARGKILDAIVEYYNEDSSIIISTHLVRDIERIFDEVVFIREGEIVMHEEVENIRIKYGKSVDDMFKEVYAE
;
A
#
# COMPACT_ATOMS: atom_id res chain seq x y z
N MET A 1 -1.13 -10.75 -12.26
CA MET A 1 -0.97 -12.06 -11.57
C MET A 1 -1.98 -13.04 -12.11
N ASN A 2 -1.55 -14.32 -12.22
CA ASN A 2 -2.38 -15.36 -12.83
C ASN A 2 -2.34 -16.62 -11.95
N SER A 3 -3.51 -17.03 -11.45
CA SER A 3 -3.76 -18.22 -10.62
C SER A 3 -2.79 -18.38 -9.45
N ILE A 4 -2.56 -17.27 -8.72
CA ILE A 4 -1.65 -17.25 -7.58
C ILE A 4 -2.25 -17.99 -6.40
N THR A 5 -1.52 -18.98 -5.92
CA THR A 5 -1.84 -19.70 -4.69
C THR A 5 -0.67 -19.59 -3.71
N LYS A 6 -0.96 -19.31 -2.45
CA LYS A 6 -0.01 -19.36 -1.34
C LYS A 6 -0.57 -20.17 -0.20
N SER A 7 0.12 -21.24 0.18
CA SER A 7 -0.26 -22.09 1.32
C SER A 7 0.85 -22.15 2.36
N TYR A 8 0.44 -22.34 3.59
CA TYR A 8 1.29 -22.64 4.75
C TYR A 8 0.76 -23.92 5.40
N GLY A 9 1.38 -25.04 5.08
CA GLY A 9 0.83 -26.35 5.42
C GLY A 9 -0.53 -26.56 4.75
N SER A 10 -1.55 -26.86 5.53
CA SER A 10 -2.93 -27.05 5.06
C SER A 10 -3.73 -25.77 4.87
N LYS A 11 -3.24 -24.61 5.35
CA LYS A 11 -3.96 -23.34 5.29
C LYS A 11 -3.56 -22.56 4.04
N PHE A 12 -4.56 -22.16 3.25
CA PHE A 12 -4.37 -21.21 2.15
C PHE A 12 -4.40 -19.78 2.68
N ALA A 13 -3.37 -19.01 2.36
CA ALA A 13 -3.36 -17.56 2.57
C ALA A 13 -3.86 -16.81 1.33
N LEU A 14 -3.64 -17.41 0.14
CA LEU A 14 -4.24 -17.02 -1.13
C LEU A 14 -4.58 -18.29 -1.91
N ASN A 15 -5.74 -18.30 -2.56
CA ASN A 15 -6.27 -19.44 -3.29
C ASN A 15 -6.72 -19.00 -4.68
N ASP A 16 -5.99 -19.43 -5.72
CA ASP A 16 -6.27 -19.17 -7.14
C ASP A 16 -6.57 -17.70 -7.49
N VAL A 17 -5.78 -16.78 -6.94
CA VAL A 17 -5.95 -15.34 -7.16
C VAL A 17 -5.44 -14.93 -8.53
N SER A 18 -6.33 -14.39 -9.38
CA SER A 18 -5.99 -13.73 -10.63
C SER A 18 -6.41 -12.26 -10.56
N LEU A 19 -5.48 -11.34 -10.84
CA LEU A 19 -5.70 -9.90 -10.76
C LEU A 19 -4.82 -9.18 -11.77
N GLU A 20 -5.41 -8.26 -12.50
CA GLU A 20 -4.73 -7.32 -13.37
C GLU A 20 -5.10 -5.89 -12.97
N ILE A 21 -4.11 -5.03 -12.78
CA ILE A 21 -4.28 -3.62 -12.45
C ILE A 21 -3.57 -2.81 -13.53
N GLY A 22 -4.29 -1.89 -14.13
CA GLY A 22 -3.76 -0.95 -15.12
C GLY A 22 -2.83 0.09 -14.49
N PRO A 23 -2.03 0.80 -15.32
CA PRO A 23 -1.23 1.93 -14.86
C PRO A 23 -2.10 3.14 -14.48
N GLY A 24 -1.55 4.06 -13.70
CA GLY A 24 -2.20 5.33 -13.37
C GLY A 24 -3.44 5.19 -12.49
N LYS A 25 -3.48 4.21 -11.56
CA LYS A 25 -4.64 3.95 -10.72
C LYS A 25 -4.28 3.94 -9.24
N ILE A 26 -5.16 4.49 -8.42
CA ILE A 26 -5.16 4.29 -6.97
C ILE A 26 -6.17 3.18 -6.63
N VAL A 27 -5.68 2.04 -6.21
CA VAL A 27 -6.48 0.82 -6.02
C VAL A 27 -6.58 0.47 -4.54
N GLY A 28 -7.80 0.33 -4.03
CA GLY A 28 -8.06 -0.18 -2.69
C GLY A 28 -8.05 -1.71 -2.65
N LEU A 29 -7.11 -2.33 -1.95
CA LEU A 29 -7.13 -3.75 -1.63
C LEU A 29 -7.82 -3.95 -0.28
N LEU A 30 -9.10 -4.26 -0.30
CA LEU A 30 -9.99 -4.21 0.85
C LEU A 30 -10.30 -5.62 1.38
N GLY A 31 -10.31 -5.76 2.69
CA GLY A 31 -10.60 -7.04 3.32
C GLY A 31 -10.38 -7.02 4.84
N SER A 32 -10.98 -7.98 5.53
CA SER A 32 -10.76 -8.18 6.97
C SER A 32 -9.31 -8.56 7.28
N ASN A 33 -8.94 -8.48 8.55
CA ASN A 33 -7.62 -8.96 9.00
C ASN A 33 -7.48 -10.45 8.73
N GLY A 34 -6.33 -10.83 8.14
CA GLY A 34 -6.07 -12.23 7.78
C GLY A 34 -6.65 -12.67 6.43
N SER A 35 -7.32 -11.79 5.66
CA SER A 35 -7.89 -12.13 4.34
C SER A 35 -6.86 -12.40 3.24
N GLY A 36 -5.57 -12.06 3.44
CA GLY A 36 -4.51 -12.32 2.45
C GLY A 36 -3.84 -11.06 1.88
N LYS A 37 -4.31 -9.83 2.21
CA LYS A 37 -3.78 -8.55 1.67
C LYS A 37 -2.26 -8.42 1.76
N SER A 38 -1.71 -8.48 2.98
CA SER A 38 -0.25 -8.37 3.19
C SER A 38 0.54 -9.52 2.56
N THR A 39 -0.06 -10.71 2.45
CA THR A 39 0.55 -11.85 1.76
C THR A 39 0.69 -11.55 0.27
N LEU A 40 -0.38 -11.03 -0.35
CA LEU A 40 -0.38 -10.62 -1.75
C LEU A 40 0.67 -9.53 -2.01
N MET A 41 0.70 -8.47 -1.20
CA MET A 41 1.70 -7.38 -1.33
C MET A 41 3.13 -7.90 -1.19
N LYS A 42 3.40 -8.78 -0.20
CA LYS A 42 4.73 -9.39 -0.02
C LYS A 42 5.15 -10.26 -1.20
N MET A 43 4.23 -10.85 -1.93
CA MET A 43 4.57 -11.58 -3.16
C MET A 43 4.89 -10.62 -4.32
N VAL A 44 4.17 -9.51 -4.46
CA VAL A 44 4.47 -8.46 -5.45
C VAL A 44 5.86 -7.88 -5.23
N THR A 45 6.26 -7.67 -3.97
CA THR A 45 7.62 -7.20 -3.62
C THR A 45 8.69 -8.29 -3.74
N GLY A 46 8.30 -9.55 -3.96
CA GLY A 46 9.23 -10.69 -3.98
C GLY A 46 9.81 -11.06 -2.60
N LEU A 47 9.19 -10.59 -1.51
CA LEU A 47 9.50 -11.03 -0.14
C LEU A 47 8.93 -12.42 0.14
N LEU A 48 7.89 -12.81 -0.59
CA LEU A 48 7.30 -14.15 -0.57
C LEU A 48 7.21 -14.71 -1.98
N GLN A 49 7.43 -16.02 -2.10
CA GLN A 49 7.20 -16.74 -3.35
C GLN A 49 5.81 -17.38 -3.33
N PRO A 50 5.07 -17.37 -4.45
CA PRO A 50 3.83 -18.14 -4.57
C PRO A 50 4.12 -19.63 -4.49
N THR A 51 3.16 -20.42 -4.01
CA THR A 51 3.21 -21.89 -4.09
C THR A 51 2.90 -22.36 -5.51
N ARG A 52 2.00 -21.65 -6.19
CA ARG A 52 1.61 -21.89 -7.61
C ARG A 52 1.25 -20.55 -8.25
N GLY A 53 1.21 -20.56 -9.61
CA GLY A 53 0.84 -19.41 -10.41
C GLY A 53 2.03 -18.53 -10.79
N THR A 54 1.76 -17.46 -11.54
CA THR A 54 2.77 -16.53 -12.04
C THR A 54 2.41 -15.08 -11.70
N LEU A 55 3.42 -14.29 -11.37
CA LEU A 55 3.27 -12.88 -11.01
C LEU A 55 4.27 -12.03 -11.76
N THR A 56 3.77 -10.96 -12.38
CA THR A 56 4.58 -9.96 -13.07
C THR A 56 4.25 -8.56 -12.54
N VAL A 57 5.23 -7.69 -12.55
CA VAL A 57 5.09 -6.26 -12.25
C VAL A 57 5.61 -5.49 -13.46
N THR A 58 4.80 -4.61 -14.04
CA THR A 58 5.14 -3.87 -15.28
C THR A 58 5.64 -4.79 -16.40
N GLY A 59 5.03 -5.99 -16.55
CA GLY A 59 5.44 -6.99 -17.53
C GLY A 59 6.68 -7.81 -17.17
N LEU A 60 7.39 -7.48 -16.08
CA LEU A 60 8.58 -8.20 -15.62
C LEU A 60 8.23 -9.26 -14.58
N PRO A 61 8.81 -10.47 -14.66
CA PRO A 61 8.72 -11.42 -13.54
C PRO A 61 9.26 -10.82 -12.25
N VAL A 62 8.67 -11.22 -11.11
CA VAL A 62 9.15 -10.76 -9.79
C VAL A 62 10.60 -11.18 -9.57
N GLY A 63 11.47 -10.20 -9.37
CA GLY A 63 12.92 -10.37 -9.21
C GLY A 63 13.63 -9.02 -9.04
N LEU A 64 14.95 -8.98 -9.20
CA LEU A 64 15.75 -7.77 -8.97
C LEU A 64 15.27 -6.58 -9.81
N LYS A 65 14.97 -6.79 -11.09
CA LYS A 65 14.51 -5.72 -11.98
C LYS A 65 13.15 -5.16 -11.59
N SER A 66 12.19 -6.02 -11.24
CA SER A 66 10.86 -5.57 -10.83
C SER A 66 10.88 -4.92 -9.45
N LYS A 67 11.75 -5.36 -8.52
CA LYS A 67 11.90 -4.74 -7.19
C LYS A 67 12.36 -3.28 -7.26
N ALA A 68 13.20 -2.94 -8.22
CA ALA A 68 13.62 -1.55 -8.44
C ALA A 68 12.43 -0.64 -8.81
N LEU A 69 11.36 -1.18 -9.39
CA LEU A 69 10.17 -0.44 -9.81
C LEU A 69 9.07 -0.38 -8.74
N VAL A 70 9.27 -1.01 -7.58
CA VAL A 70 8.26 -1.12 -6.52
C VAL A 70 8.73 -0.39 -5.27
N SER A 71 7.92 0.52 -4.78
CA SER A 71 8.06 1.10 -3.45
C SER A 71 7.07 0.42 -2.50
N PHE A 72 7.52 0.01 -1.32
CA PHE A 72 6.69 -0.72 -0.37
C PHE A 72 6.77 -0.11 1.02
N MET A 73 5.62 0.28 1.54
CA MET A 73 5.40 0.65 2.93
C MET A 73 4.68 -0.51 3.63
N PRO A 74 5.36 -1.33 4.42
CA PRO A 74 4.72 -2.39 5.19
C PRO A 74 4.02 -1.84 6.44
N ASP A 75 3.12 -2.62 7.03
CA ASP A 75 2.44 -2.31 8.30
C ASP A 75 3.42 -2.13 9.50
N ARG A 76 4.63 -2.68 9.38
CA ARG A 76 5.69 -2.50 10.40
C ARG A 76 6.74 -1.51 9.92
N PRO A 77 7.22 -0.61 10.81
CA PRO A 77 8.26 0.35 10.44
C PRO A 77 9.49 -0.30 9.84
N LEU A 78 10.01 0.32 8.76
CA LEU A 78 11.30 -0.03 8.14
C LEU A 78 12.47 0.67 8.82
N THR A 79 12.18 1.61 9.74
CA THR A 79 13.20 2.42 10.41
C THR A 79 13.49 1.88 11.80
N GLU A 80 14.75 1.94 12.20
CA GLU A 80 15.19 1.51 13.51
C GLU A 80 14.94 2.58 14.57
N SER A 81 14.60 2.18 15.79
CA SER A 81 14.23 3.09 16.88
C SER A 81 15.34 4.06 17.31
N TRP A 82 16.61 3.69 17.11
CA TRP A 82 17.77 4.53 17.43
C TRP A 82 18.07 5.60 16.37
N MET A 83 17.55 5.46 15.16
CA MET A 83 17.73 6.44 14.07
C MET A 83 17.04 7.77 14.40
N LYS A 84 17.57 8.85 13.83
CA LYS A 84 16.83 10.10 13.65
C LYS A 84 16.09 10.08 12.32
N VAL A 85 15.09 10.94 12.17
CA VAL A 85 14.35 11.09 10.89
C VAL A 85 15.32 11.35 9.73
N ARG A 86 16.32 12.25 9.91
CA ARG A 86 17.35 12.50 8.90
C ARG A 86 18.18 11.27 8.55
N ASP A 87 18.47 10.40 9.53
CA ASP A 87 19.27 9.19 9.30
C ASP A 87 18.49 8.20 8.44
N ALA A 88 17.16 8.11 8.64
CA ALA A 88 16.27 7.32 7.80
C ALA A 88 16.23 7.84 6.34
N ILE A 89 16.14 9.17 6.16
CA ILE A 89 16.20 9.81 4.82
C ILE A 89 17.53 9.48 4.14
N THR A 90 18.67 9.68 4.84
CA THR A 90 20.01 9.38 4.31
C THR A 90 20.15 7.91 3.94
N PHE A 91 19.65 7.00 4.79
CA PHE A 91 19.68 5.56 4.53
C PHE A 91 18.92 5.21 3.24
N PHE A 92 17.70 5.78 3.04
CA PHE A 92 16.96 5.53 1.81
C PHE A 92 17.64 6.12 0.58
N GLN A 93 18.24 7.31 0.69
CA GLN A 93 19.00 7.92 -0.39
C GLN A 93 20.23 7.10 -0.81
N GLU A 94 20.93 6.49 0.15
CA GLU A 94 22.07 5.63 -0.12
C GLU A 94 21.66 4.26 -0.68
N PHE A 95 20.47 3.77 -0.32
CA PHE A 95 20.02 2.44 -0.69
C PHE A 95 19.25 2.39 -2.01
N TYR A 96 18.54 3.47 -2.37
CA TYR A 96 17.71 3.55 -3.57
C TYR A 96 18.18 4.66 -4.50
N ASP A 97 18.63 4.28 -5.69
CA ASP A 97 19.10 5.21 -6.73
C ASP A 97 18.00 6.19 -7.21
N ASP A 98 16.73 5.79 -7.08
CA ASP A 98 15.55 6.53 -7.47
C ASP A 98 14.92 7.36 -6.32
N PHE A 99 15.63 7.54 -5.20
CA PHE A 99 15.11 8.30 -4.07
C PHE A 99 15.33 9.80 -4.25
N ASP A 100 14.23 10.56 -4.27
CA ASP A 100 14.26 12.01 -4.36
C ASP A 100 14.32 12.66 -2.96
N ILE A 101 15.49 13.12 -2.59
CA ILE A 101 15.73 13.77 -1.29
C ILE A 101 15.04 15.14 -1.18
N VAL A 102 14.82 15.83 -2.31
CA VAL A 102 14.13 17.14 -2.31
C VAL A 102 12.66 16.90 -1.97
N LYS A 103 12.03 15.99 -2.69
CA LYS A 103 10.65 15.54 -2.43
C LYS A 103 10.49 15.04 -0.99
N ALA A 104 11.45 14.24 -0.47
CA ALA A 104 11.41 13.75 0.90
C ALA A 104 11.39 14.89 1.93
N ARG A 105 12.20 15.93 1.76
CA ARG A 105 12.22 17.09 2.65
C ARG A 105 10.96 17.94 2.56
N GLU A 106 10.42 18.15 1.38
CA GLU A 106 9.13 18.82 1.18
C GLU A 106 8.01 18.06 1.90
N MET A 107 7.97 16.73 1.74
CA MET A 107 7.01 15.88 2.43
C MET A 107 7.19 15.91 3.96
N LEU A 108 8.41 15.93 4.49
CA LEU A 108 8.63 16.09 5.94
C LEU A 108 8.02 17.40 6.47
N GLN A 109 8.19 18.51 5.73
CA GLN A 109 7.59 19.79 6.10
C GLN A 109 6.06 19.73 6.05
N PHE A 110 5.50 19.20 4.96
CA PHE A 110 4.06 18.99 4.81
C PHE A 110 3.49 18.13 5.96
N MET A 111 4.17 17.05 6.29
CA MET A 111 3.81 16.11 7.35
C MET A 111 4.11 16.63 8.76
N LYS A 112 4.75 17.80 8.90
CA LYS A 112 5.18 18.39 10.19
C LYS A 112 6.06 17.43 11.00
N LEU A 113 7.06 16.84 10.35
CA LEU A 113 8.09 16.01 10.97
C LEU A 113 9.40 16.77 11.03
N ASN A 114 10.14 16.60 12.13
CA ASN A 114 11.44 17.25 12.33
C ASN A 114 12.57 16.24 12.07
N GLU A 115 13.51 16.61 11.21
CA GLU A 115 14.68 15.77 10.86
C GLU A 115 15.55 15.42 12.08
N SER A 116 15.54 16.25 13.15
CA SER A 116 16.33 16.00 14.35
C SER A 116 15.70 15.01 15.33
N ASP A 117 14.40 14.72 15.18
CA ASP A 117 13.68 13.83 16.09
C ASP A 117 14.16 12.37 15.93
N ARG A 118 14.22 11.66 17.06
CA ARG A 118 14.48 10.22 17.06
C ARG A 118 13.22 9.46 16.67
N VAL A 119 13.37 8.39 15.91
CA VAL A 119 12.25 7.50 15.56
C VAL A 119 11.56 6.94 16.82
N SER A 120 12.33 6.67 17.89
CA SER A 120 11.80 6.16 19.15
C SER A 120 10.84 7.09 19.90
N VAL A 121 10.85 8.41 19.60
CA VAL A 121 9.96 9.37 20.26
C VAL A 121 8.76 9.76 19.38
N LEU A 122 8.69 9.27 18.15
CA LEU A 122 7.57 9.52 17.25
C LEU A 122 6.32 8.82 17.77
N SER A 123 5.19 9.52 17.75
CA SER A 123 3.89 8.87 17.93
C SER A 123 3.62 7.91 16.76
N LYS A 124 2.66 6.99 16.92
CA LYS A 124 2.29 6.07 15.84
C LYS A 124 1.95 6.83 14.55
N GLY A 125 1.12 7.87 14.62
CA GLY A 125 0.77 8.68 13.45
C GLY A 125 1.96 9.46 12.88
N MET A 126 2.98 9.85 13.67
CA MET A 126 4.22 10.44 13.14
C MET A 126 5.08 9.38 12.45
N SER A 127 5.16 8.18 13.00
CA SER A 127 5.88 7.07 12.38
C SER A 127 5.27 6.69 11.02
N GLU A 128 3.94 6.57 10.92
CA GLU A 128 3.24 6.32 9.66
C GLU A 128 3.52 7.40 8.61
N ARG A 129 3.49 8.68 9.02
CA ARG A 129 3.84 9.80 8.14
C ARG A 129 5.29 9.75 7.66
N LEU A 130 6.23 9.35 8.53
CA LEU A 130 7.63 9.15 8.13
C LEU A 130 7.76 8.03 7.11
N GLN A 131 7.12 6.87 7.35
CA GLN A 131 7.16 5.74 6.43
C GLN A 131 6.57 6.08 5.06
N LEU A 132 5.43 6.81 5.06
CA LEU A 132 4.82 7.28 3.82
C LEU A 132 5.75 8.25 3.07
N THR A 133 6.40 9.18 3.78
CA THR A 133 7.41 10.08 3.21
C THR A 133 8.52 9.29 2.53
N LEU A 134 9.09 8.29 3.21
CA LEU A 134 10.14 7.44 2.64
C LEU A 134 9.67 6.65 1.41
N ALA A 135 8.45 6.11 1.46
CA ALA A 135 7.90 5.32 0.37
C ALA A 135 7.59 6.18 -0.87
N LEU A 136 6.91 7.33 -0.70
CA LEU A 136 6.49 8.19 -1.82
C LEU A 136 7.62 9.05 -2.38
N SER A 137 8.75 9.16 -1.68
CA SER A 137 9.95 9.87 -2.18
C SER A 137 10.78 9.04 -3.15
N ARG A 138 10.41 7.81 -3.45
CA ARG A 138 10.97 7.02 -4.55
C ARG A 138 10.25 7.35 -5.85
N ASP A 139 10.96 7.24 -6.98
CA ASP A 139 10.36 7.29 -8.34
C ASP A 139 9.98 5.89 -8.82
N ALA A 140 9.04 5.25 -8.11
CA ALA A 140 8.59 3.90 -8.41
C ALA A 140 7.43 3.91 -9.42
N ARG A 141 7.25 2.78 -10.11
CA ARG A 141 6.09 2.54 -11.00
C ARG A 141 4.89 1.94 -10.26
N LEU A 142 5.15 1.31 -9.12
CA LEU A 142 4.12 0.72 -8.28
C LEU A 142 4.44 1.00 -6.81
N TYR A 143 3.50 1.64 -6.13
CA TYR A 143 3.56 1.85 -4.69
C TYR A 143 2.59 0.88 -4.00
N LEU A 144 3.06 0.22 -2.98
CA LEU A 144 2.30 -0.68 -2.13
C LEU A 144 2.27 -0.11 -0.72
N LEU A 145 1.10 0.26 -0.22
CA LEU A 145 0.92 0.84 1.11
C LEU A 145 0.06 -0.12 1.95
N ASP A 146 0.69 -0.80 2.92
CA ASP A 146 0.02 -1.78 3.77
C ASP A 146 -0.50 -1.11 5.04
N GLU A 147 -1.82 -0.89 5.14
CA GLU A 147 -2.54 -0.24 6.25
C GLU A 147 -2.01 1.17 6.62
N PRO A 148 -1.77 2.09 5.67
CA PRO A 148 -1.08 3.36 5.91
C PRO A 148 -1.81 4.31 6.88
N ILE A 149 -3.09 4.06 7.16
CA ILE A 149 -3.90 4.86 8.11
C ILE A 149 -4.30 4.05 9.35
N GLY A 150 -3.76 2.84 9.51
CA GLY A 150 -4.08 1.93 10.58
C GLY A 150 -3.64 2.45 11.95
N GLY A 151 -4.59 2.66 12.89
CA GLY A 151 -4.28 3.14 14.24
C GLY A 151 -3.78 4.58 14.34
N VAL A 152 -4.07 5.39 13.33
CA VAL A 152 -3.79 6.83 13.27
C VAL A 152 -5.06 7.60 13.61
N ASP A 153 -4.96 8.72 14.30
CA ASP A 153 -6.11 9.58 14.62
C ASP A 153 -6.72 10.21 13.34
N PRO A 154 -8.01 10.59 13.36
CA PRO A 154 -8.70 11.10 12.18
C PRO A 154 -8.05 12.32 11.52
N VAL A 155 -7.41 13.22 12.30
CA VAL A 155 -6.75 14.41 11.75
C VAL A 155 -5.48 14.02 11.00
N ALA A 156 -4.69 13.11 11.56
CA ALA A 156 -3.48 12.61 10.91
C ALA A 156 -3.81 11.75 9.67
N ARG A 157 -4.96 11.01 9.66
CA ARG A 157 -5.45 10.29 8.46
C ARG A 157 -5.68 11.26 7.29
N GLY A 158 -6.36 12.39 7.53
CA GLY A 158 -6.58 13.40 6.49
C GLY A 158 -5.28 13.80 5.83
N LYS A 159 -4.23 14.13 6.60
CA LYS A 159 -2.92 14.50 6.06
C LYS A 159 -2.23 13.39 5.27
N ILE A 160 -2.36 12.14 5.71
CA ILE A 160 -1.83 10.99 4.98
C ILE A 160 -2.49 10.87 3.61
N LEU A 161 -3.82 10.98 3.57
CA LEU A 161 -4.57 10.91 2.31
C LEU A 161 -4.26 12.09 1.39
N ASP A 162 -4.16 13.30 1.94
CA ASP A 162 -3.80 14.50 1.18
C ASP A 162 -2.39 14.34 0.57
N ALA A 163 -1.43 13.79 1.33
CA ALA A 163 -0.10 13.51 0.80
C ALA A 163 -0.09 12.42 -0.28
N ILE A 164 -0.88 11.37 -0.14
CA ILE A 164 -0.99 10.34 -1.19
C ILE A 164 -1.43 10.98 -2.50
N VAL A 165 -2.45 11.85 -2.47
CA VAL A 165 -2.97 12.52 -3.66
C VAL A 165 -1.99 13.58 -4.20
N GLU A 166 -1.39 14.40 -3.32
CA GLU A 166 -0.49 15.50 -3.70
C GLU A 166 0.82 15.01 -4.30
N TYR A 167 1.39 13.94 -3.74
CA TYR A 167 2.69 13.40 -4.17
C TYR A 167 2.59 12.17 -5.09
N TYR A 168 1.37 11.82 -5.49
CA TYR A 168 1.12 10.78 -6.47
C TYR A 168 1.67 11.17 -7.85
N ASN A 169 2.26 10.18 -8.53
CA ASN A 169 2.70 10.33 -9.91
C ASN A 169 1.72 9.58 -10.82
N GLU A 170 1.05 10.27 -11.73
CA GLU A 170 0.04 9.71 -12.65
C GLU A 170 0.59 8.60 -13.58
N ASP A 171 1.92 8.55 -13.78
CA ASP A 171 2.58 7.47 -14.51
C ASP A 171 2.79 6.19 -13.69
N SER A 172 2.45 6.22 -12.40
CA SER A 172 2.58 5.10 -11.47
C SER A 172 1.21 4.60 -11.02
N SER A 173 1.17 3.47 -10.30
CA SER A 173 -0.04 2.99 -9.63
C SER A 173 0.21 2.84 -8.14
N ILE A 174 -0.83 3.04 -7.34
CA ILE A 174 -0.79 2.81 -5.90
C ILE A 174 -1.78 1.71 -5.53
N ILE A 175 -1.35 0.72 -4.76
CA ILE A 175 -2.23 -0.26 -4.13
C ILE A 175 -2.20 -0.01 -2.62
N ILE A 176 -3.34 0.28 -2.04
CA ILE A 176 -3.50 0.55 -0.62
C ILE A 176 -4.30 -0.57 0.03
N SER A 177 -3.69 -1.33 0.93
CA SER A 177 -4.44 -2.28 1.74
C SER A 177 -5.08 -1.58 2.92
N THR A 178 -6.35 -1.86 3.18
CA THR A 178 -7.00 -1.38 4.40
C THR A 178 -8.29 -2.15 4.72
N HIS A 179 -8.69 -2.07 5.99
CA HIS A 179 -10.02 -2.43 6.48
C HIS A 179 -10.85 -1.20 6.88
N LEU A 180 -10.25 0.02 6.81
CA LEU A 180 -10.87 1.30 7.18
C LEU A 180 -11.43 2.01 5.94
N VAL A 181 -12.35 1.35 5.23
CA VAL A 181 -12.83 1.75 3.90
C VAL A 181 -13.41 3.16 3.88
N ARG A 182 -14.30 3.47 4.83
CA ARG A 182 -15.00 4.76 4.91
C ARG A 182 -14.08 5.97 4.93
N ASP A 183 -12.91 5.82 5.55
CA ASP A 183 -11.98 6.94 5.74
C ASP A 183 -11.18 7.26 4.45
N ILE A 184 -11.06 6.29 3.53
CA ILE A 184 -10.14 6.36 2.39
C ILE A 184 -10.81 6.18 1.02
N GLU A 185 -12.06 5.70 0.93
CA GLU A 185 -12.72 5.37 -0.34
C GLU A 185 -12.74 6.53 -1.36
N ARG A 186 -12.62 7.77 -0.87
CA ARG A 186 -12.66 8.99 -1.71
C ARG A 186 -11.48 9.13 -2.67
N ILE A 187 -10.37 8.43 -2.43
CA ILE A 187 -9.17 8.51 -3.28
C ILE A 187 -8.99 7.30 -4.19
N PHE A 188 -9.88 6.30 -4.13
CA PHE A 188 -9.78 5.12 -4.97
C PHE A 188 -10.42 5.30 -6.34
N ASP A 189 -9.73 4.85 -7.38
CA ASP A 189 -10.27 4.65 -8.73
C ASP A 189 -10.93 3.27 -8.83
N GLU A 190 -10.27 2.25 -8.29
CA GLU A 190 -10.72 0.85 -8.32
C GLU A 190 -10.60 0.23 -6.92
N VAL A 191 -11.40 -0.80 -6.69
CA VAL A 191 -11.32 -1.59 -5.46
C VAL A 191 -11.30 -3.08 -5.76
N VAL A 192 -10.50 -3.79 -4.98
CA VAL A 192 -10.38 -5.25 -4.99
C VAL A 192 -10.77 -5.75 -3.60
N PHE A 193 -11.84 -6.53 -3.51
CA PHE A 193 -12.26 -7.15 -2.26
C PHE A 193 -11.67 -8.55 -2.16
N ILE A 194 -10.95 -8.81 -1.06
CA ILE A 194 -10.31 -10.10 -0.82
C ILE A 194 -10.83 -10.72 0.48
N ARG A 195 -11.46 -11.89 0.39
CA ARG A 195 -12.01 -12.65 1.51
C ARG A 195 -11.45 -14.06 1.50
N GLU A 196 -10.91 -14.52 2.64
CA GLU A 196 -10.36 -15.88 2.81
C GLU A 196 -9.34 -16.30 1.76
N GLY A 197 -8.55 -15.33 1.27
CA GLY A 197 -7.52 -15.58 0.27
C GLY A 197 -8.02 -15.59 -1.18
N GLU A 198 -9.27 -15.25 -1.44
CA GLU A 198 -9.86 -15.19 -2.77
C GLU A 198 -10.33 -13.76 -3.10
N ILE A 199 -10.23 -13.37 -4.38
CA ILE A 199 -10.82 -12.11 -4.86
C ILE A 199 -12.31 -12.34 -5.09
N VAL A 200 -13.15 -11.65 -4.32
CA VAL A 200 -14.61 -11.74 -4.44
C VAL A 200 -15.20 -10.63 -5.30
N MET A 201 -14.46 -9.54 -5.50
CA MET A 201 -14.86 -8.44 -6.39
C MET A 201 -13.64 -7.65 -6.84
N HIS A 202 -13.64 -7.19 -8.08
CA HIS A 202 -12.76 -6.17 -8.61
C HIS A 202 -13.60 -5.24 -9.48
N GLU A 203 -13.72 -3.97 -9.10
CA GLU A 203 -14.61 -3.02 -9.80
C GLU A 203 -14.08 -1.58 -9.67
N GLU A 204 -14.40 -0.75 -10.65
CA GLU A 204 -14.21 0.69 -10.57
C GLU A 204 -15.19 1.30 -9.54
N VAL A 205 -14.72 2.26 -8.75
CA VAL A 205 -15.53 2.92 -7.71
C VAL A 205 -16.77 3.59 -8.30
N GLU A 206 -16.63 4.22 -9.47
CA GLU A 206 -17.76 4.84 -10.17
C GLU A 206 -18.81 3.80 -10.60
N ASN A 207 -18.39 2.62 -11.04
CA ASN A 207 -19.30 1.53 -11.37
C ASN A 207 -20.07 1.02 -10.13
N ILE A 208 -19.44 0.99 -8.95
CA ILE A 208 -20.14 0.65 -7.71
C ILE A 208 -21.26 1.65 -7.44
N ARG A 209 -21.00 2.93 -7.62
CA ARG A 209 -22.01 4.00 -7.43
C ARG A 209 -23.14 3.90 -8.44
N ILE A 210 -22.83 3.70 -9.73
CA ILE A 210 -23.81 3.68 -10.83
C ILE A 210 -24.64 2.39 -10.80
N LYS A 211 -23.99 1.22 -10.74
CA LYS A 211 -24.68 -0.08 -10.86
C LYS A 211 -25.42 -0.50 -9.58
N TYR A 212 -24.85 -0.19 -8.42
CA TYR A 212 -25.37 -0.69 -7.14
C TYR A 212 -25.99 0.42 -6.28
N GLY A 213 -25.79 1.71 -6.64
CA GLY A 213 -26.29 2.85 -5.85
C GLY A 213 -25.68 2.92 -4.45
N LYS A 214 -24.45 2.41 -4.26
CA LYS A 214 -23.78 2.24 -2.96
C LYS A 214 -22.46 2.96 -2.93
N SER A 215 -22.02 3.32 -1.70
CA SER A 215 -20.61 3.66 -1.46
C SER A 215 -19.76 2.39 -1.44
N VAL A 216 -18.42 2.55 -1.53
CA VAL A 216 -17.50 1.41 -1.37
C VAL A 216 -17.61 0.82 0.04
N ASP A 217 -17.80 1.67 1.06
CA ASP A 217 -17.97 1.23 2.45
C ASP A 217 -19.26 0.40 2.63
N ASP A 218 -20.37 0.79 1.99
CA ASP A 218 -21.63 0.02 2.04
C ASP A 218 -21.49 -1.32 1.31
N MET A 219 -20.83 -1.33 0.14
CA MET A 219 -20.55 -2.56 -0.59
C MET A 219 -19.61 -3.48 0.22
N PHE A 220 -18.58 -2.91 0.87
CA PHE A 220 -17.70 -3.65 1.75
C PHE A 220 -18.46 -4.33 2.89
N LYS A 221 -19.34 -3.58 3.58
CA LYS A 221 -20.17 -4.13 4.65
C LYS A 221 -21.05 -5.28 4.15
N GLU A 222 -21.65 -5.15 2.97
CA GLU A 222 -22.50 -6.20 2.40
C GLU A 222 -21.71 -7.48 2.05
N VAL A 223 -20.54 -7.33 1.42
CA VAL A 223 -19.68 -8.47 1.05
C VAL A 223 -19.14 -9.20 2.29
N TYR A 224 -18.99 -8.49 3.42
CA TYR A 224 -18.46 -9.05 4.66
C TYR A 224 -19.52 -9.20 5.77
N ALA A 225 -20.78 -8.81 5.52
CA ALA A 225 -21.89 -9.12 6.43
C ALA A 225 -22.23 -10.61 6.29
N GLU A 226 -21.87 -11.38 7.30
CA GLU A 226 -22.42 -12.72 7.55
C GLU A 226 -23.47 -12.66 8.65
#